data_fa6a11aa4cc222c39b1b14a670ac0425
#
_entry.id   fa6a11aa4cc222c39b1b14a670ac0425
#
_cell.length_a   1.000
_cell.length_b   1.000
_cell.length_c   1.000
_cell.angle_alpha   90.00
_cell.angle_beta   90.00
_cell.angle_gamma   90.00
#
_symmetry.space_group_name_H-M   'P 1'
#
loop_
_entity.id
_entity.type
_entity.pdbx_description
1 polymer ?
#
loop_
_entity_poly.entity_id
_entity_poly.type
_entity_poly.pdbx_seq_one_letter_code
_entity_poly.pdbx_strand_id
1 'polypeptide(L)'
;KRDYKTVSEWKKAYRDKAKLMNERGYRELQPKEFYRAIFPEGSLQSREHDGKGNIIATQIRPSGKGRTKQWVIDDSLNMLDKVIGDSFGLIPPLSFYGKTHTKENAHQLFAMAIDIDYVGLQQLKNMLKQFGNGVQLCPTFLVSSGKGVHLYYLLKEPVELYANREKLLSALKEDFIRRHWNDTSSIRPDN
;
A
#
# COMPACT_ATOMS: atom_id res chain seq x y z
N LYS A 1 16.56 0.22 16.24
CA LYS A 1 16.50 0.81 14.88
C LYS A 1 17.64 0.21 14.05
N ARG A 2 17.35 -0.62 13.05
CA ARG A 2 18.34 -0.99 12.04
C ARG A 2 18.32 0.07 10.95
N ASP A 3 19.24 1.00 10.97
CA ASP A 3 19.46 1.89 9.85
C ASP A 3 20.29 1.14 8.80
N TYR A 4 19.69 0.90 7.64
CA TYR A 4 20.41 0.33 6.52
C TYR A 4 21.41 1.38 6.01
N LYS A 5 22.69 1.14 6.22
CA LYS A 5 23.76 2.09 5.90
C LYS A 5 24.10 2.14 4.42
N THR A 6 23.72 1.12 3.65
CA THR A 6 24.09 1.01 2.23
C THR A 6 22.94 0.51 1.36
N VAL A 7 22.99 0.85 0.06
CA VAL A 7 22.03 0.35 -0.96
C VAL A 7 22.11 -1.18 -1.07
N SER A 8 23.28 -1.78 -0.83
CA SER A 8 23.45 -3.23 -0.91
C SER A 8 22.72 -3.96 0.22
N GLU A 9 22.72 -3.41 1.44
CA GLU A 9 21.97 -3.94 2.59
C GLU A 9 20.47 -3.87 2.35
N TRP A 10 20.01 -2.80 1.74
CA TRP A 10 18.61 -2.63 1.34
C TRP A 10 18.16 -3.70 0.35
N LYS A 11 18.93 -3.88 -0.72
CA LYS A 11 18.67 -4.90 -1.75
C LYS A 11 18.71 -6.32 -1.15
N LYS A 12 19.62 -6.56 -0.21
CA LYS A 12 19.67 -7.83 0.52
C LYS A 12 18.39 -8.04 1.36
N ALA A 13 17.99 -7.05 2.15
CA ALA A 13 16.78 -7.14 2.98
C ALA A 13 15.52 -7.42 2.14
N TYR A 14 15.42 -6.82 0.97
CA TYR A 14 14.36 -7.10 0.00
C TYR A 14 14.35 -8.56 -0.44
N ARG A 15 15.49 -9.06 -0.92
CA ARG A 15 15.62 -10.44 -1.40
C ARG A 15 15.33 -11.45 -0.31
N ASP A 16 15.86 -11.22 0.89
CA ASP A 16 15.65 -12.13 2.02
C ASP A 16 14.17 -12.22 2.44
N LYS A 17 13.45 -11.09 2.44
CA LYS A 17 12.01 -11.06 2.70
C LYS A 17 11.21 -11.73 1.58
N ALA A 18 11.53 -11.44 0.32
CA ALA A 18 10.87 -12.07 -0.82
C ALA A 18 11.06 -13.60 -0.81
N LYS A 19 12.28 -14.07 -0.54
CA LYS A 19 12.58 -15.51 -0.38
C LYS A 19 11.71 -16.13 0.71
N LEU A 20 11.66 -15.51 1.90
CA LEU A 20 10.85 -16.02 3.01
C LEU A 20 9.36 -16.07 2.66
N MET A 21 8.83 -15.07 1.98
CA MET A 21 7.43 -15.07 1.52
C MET A 21 7.17 -16.18 0.51
N ASN A 22 8.04 -16.36 -0.48
CA ASN A 22 7.93 -17.45 -1.47
C ASN A 22 7.98 -18.82 -0.82
N GLU A 23 8.87 -19.06 0.15
CA GLU A 23 8.95 -20.31 0.92
C GLU A 23 7.66 -20.60 1.71
N ARG A 24 6.85 -19.59 1.97
CA ARG A 24 5.56 -19.69 2.64
C ARG A 24 4.37 -19.75 1.69
N GLY A 25 4.63 -19.87 0.38
CA GLY A 25 3.60 -20.01 -0.66
C GLY A 25 3.00 -18.72 -1.17
N TYR A 26 3.57 -17.56 -0.81
CA TYR A 26 3.15 -16.29 -1.38
C TYR A 26 3.74 -16.12 -2.78
N ARG A 27 2.89 -15.78 -3.74
CA ARG A 27 3.30 -15.50 -5.13
C ARG A 27 3.71 -14.04 -5.27
N GLU A 28 4.85 -13.79 -5.89
CA GLU A 28 5.26 -12.44 -6.26
C GLU A 28 4.41 -11.93 -7.42
N LEU A 29 3.92 -10.68 -7.30
CA LEU A 29 3.15 -10.00 -8.33
C LEU A 29 3.99 -8.92 -9.01
N GLN A 30 3.78 -8.75 -10.30
CA GLN A 30 4.28 -7.57 -10.98
C GLN A 30 3.49 -6.32 -10.55
N PRO A 31 4.12 -5.14 -10.53
CA PRO A 31 3.44 -3.92 -10.06
C PRO A 31 2.09 -3.66 -10.75
N LYS A 32 2.00 -3.87 -12.05
CA LYS A 32 0.75 -3.67 -12.79
C LYS A 32 -0.35 -4.65 -12.37
N GLU A 33 0.00 -5.91 -12.10
CA GLU A 33 -0.94 -6.92 -11.57
C GLU A 33 -1.45 -6.51 -10.18
N PHE A 34 -0.54 -6.06 -9.29
CA PHE A 34 -0.88 -5.61 -7.96
C PHE A 34 -1.84 -4.42 -7.98
N TYR A 35 -1.53 -3.37 -8.75
CA TYR A 35 -2.41 -2.20 -8.84
C TYR A 35 -3.72 -2.50 -9.58
N ARG A 36 -3.72 -3.40 -10.56
CA ARG A 36 -4.97 -3.83 -11.21
C ARG A 36 -5.87 -4.63 -10.26
N ALA A 37 -5.30 -5.38 -9.33
CA ALA A 37 -6.08 -6.07 -8.31
C ALA A 37 -6.70 -5.10 -7.29
N ILE A 38 -6.02 -4.00 -6.94
CA ILE A 38 -6.58 -2.94 -6.08
C ILE A 38 -7.62 -2.11 -6.84
N PHE A 39 -7.34 -1.74 -8.09
CA PHE A 39 -8.18 -0.93 -8.94
C PHE A 39 -8.65 -1.76 -10.13
N PRO A 40 -9.78 -2.47 -10.02
CA PRO A 40 -10.31 -3.28 -11.11
C PRO A 40 -10.51 -2.46 -12.39
N GLU A 41 -10.50 -3.13 -13.53
CA GLU A 41 -10.74 -2.50 -14.82
C GLU A 41 -12.08 -1.77 -14.84
N GLY A 42 -12.10 -0.56 -15.39
CA GLY A 42 -13.26 0.31 -15.38
C GLY A 42 -13.55 1.01 -14.05
N SER A 43 -12.75 0.83 -13.00
CA SER A 43 -12.95 1.50 -11.70
C SER A 43 -12.39 2.92 -11.64
N LEU A 44 -11.49 3.27 -12.54
CA LEU A 44 -10.87 4.59 -12.63
C LEU A 44 -11.35 5.35 -13.86
N GLN A 45 -11.04 6.64 -13.91
CA GLN A 45 -11.39 7.49 -15.03
C GLN A 45 -10.70 7.01 -16.31
N SER A 46 -11.47 6.97 -17.39
CA SER A 46 -10.99 6.73 -18.75
C SER A 46 -11.82 7.57 -19.73
N ARG A 47 -11.52 7.49 -21.03
CA ARG A 47 -12.36 8.12 -22.06
C ARG A 47 -13.78 7.54 -22.08
N GLU A 48 -13.95 6.30 -21.65
CA GLU A 48 -15.23 5.58 -21.64
C GLU A 48 -15.95 5.68 -20.29
N HIS A 49 -15.25 6.08 -19.24
CA HIS A 49 -15.76 6.16 -17.87
C HIS A 49 -15.56 7.57 -17.29
N ASP A 50 -16.44 8.48 -17.69
CA ASP A 50 -16.45 9.83 -17.16
C ASP A 50 -17.03 9.85 -15.73
N GLY A 51 -16.56 10.80 -14.91
CA GLY A 51 -17.03 10.96 -13.52
C GLY A 51 -16.38 10.06 -12.49
N LYS A 52 -15.43 9.19 -12.89
CA LYS A 52 -14.61 8.42 -11.94
C LYS A 52 -13.36 9.15 -11.53
N GLY A 53 -12.78 8.74 -10.40
CA GLY A 53 -11.52 9.30 -9.91
C GLY A 53 -10.30 8.66 -10.59
N ASN A 54 -9.15 9.30 -10.39
CA ASN A 54 -7.84 8.80 -10.83
C ASN A 54 -7.00 8.39 -9.64
N ILE A 55 -5.98 7.56 -9.85
CA ILE A 55 -4.90 7.41 -8.89
C ILE A 55 -4.00 8.64 -8.99
N ILE A 56 -3.62 9.21 -7.84
CA ILE A 56 -2.61 10.26 -7.77
C ILE A 56 -1.38 9.70 -7.08
N ALA A 57 -0.37 9.37 -7.86
CA ALA A 57 0.91 8.90 -7.36
C ALA A 57 1.82 10.07 -6.99
N THR A 58 2.49 9.99 -5.85
CA THR A 58 3.49 10.98 -5.42
C THR A 58 4.88 10.38 -5.56
N GLN A 59 5.69 10.92 -6.43
CA GLN A 59 7.07 10.52 -6.64
C GLN A 59 8.01 11.40 -5.80
N ILE A 60 8.83 10.76 -4.97
CA ILE A 60 9.82 11.41 -4.13
C ILE A 60 11.19 11.22 -4.77
N ARG A 61 11.88 12.31 -5.09
CA ARG A 61 13.22 12.25 -5.68
C ARG A 61 14.29 11.97 -4.62
N PRO A 62 15.31 11.13 -4.90
CA PRO A 62 16.34 10.75 -3.94
C PRO A 62 17.24 11.89 -3.45
N SER A 63 17.25 13.02 -4.14
CA SER A 63 18.20 14.13 -3.88
C SER A 63 17.92 14.98 -2.65
N GLY A 64 17.01 14.58 -1.77
CA GLY A 64 16.76 15.22 -0.45
C GLY A 64 16.29 16.68 -0.45
N LYS A 65 16.43 17.41 -1.55
CA LYS A 65 15.86 18.76 -1.75
C LYS A 65 14.60 18.60 -2.60
N GLY A 66 13.57 18.05 -1.93
CA GLY A 66 12.46 17.39 -2.53
C GLY A 66 11.49 18.28 -3.25
N ARG A 67 11.52 18.30 -4.56
CA ARG A 67 10.30 18.52 -5.33
C ARG A 67 9.63 17.16 -5.50
N THR A 68 8.57 16.91 -4.74
CA THR A 68 7.65 15.83 -5.01
C THR A 68 6.95 16.13 -6.34
N LYS A 69 6.82 15.11 -7.18
CA LYS A 69 6.04 15.20 -8.42
C LYS A 69 4.80 14.33 -8.27
N GLN A 70 3.66 14.90 -8.55
CA GLN A 70 2.42 14.14 -8.64
C GLN A 70 2.18 13.66 -10.07
N TRP A 71 1.69 12.44 -10.20
CA TRP A 71 1.35 11.81 -11.45
C TRP A 71 -0.10 11.34 -11.39
N VAL A 72 -0.85 11.69 -12.41
CA VAL A 72 -2.23 11.19 -12.59
C VAL A 72 -2.15 9.87 -13.36
N ILE A 73 -2.75 8.84 -12.80
CA ILE A 73 -2.81 7.51 -13.40
C ILE A 73 -4.28 7.18 -13.60
N ASP A 74 -4.68 7.04 -14.84
CA ASP A 74 -6.01 6.66 -15.27
C ASP A 74 -6.20 5.14 -15.29
N ASP A 75 -7.35 4.68 -15.77
CA ASP A 75 -7.70 3.27 -15.80
C ASP A 75 -6.76 2.42 -16.68
N SER A 76 -6.03 3.01 -17.62
CA SER A 76 -5.06 2.27 -18.44
C SER A 76 -3.85 1.78 -17.65
N LEU A 77 -3.55 2.40 -16.50
CA LEU A 77 -2.37 2.16 -15.67
C LEU A 77 -1.01 2.37 -16.39
N ASN A 78 -1.01 3.00 -17.57
CA ASN A 78 0.22 3.14 -18.39
C ASN A 78 1.28 4.06 -17.76
N MET A 79 0.87 4.94 -16.85
CA MET A 79 1.80 5.84 -16.16
C MET A 79 2.54 5.17 -14.98
N LEU A 80 2.14 3.95 -14.55
CA LEU A 80 2.78 3.25 -13.45
C LEU A 80 4.27 3.04 -13.67
N ASP A 81 4.68 2.62 -14.87
CA ASP A 81 6.08 2.35 -15.18
C ASP A 81 6.98 3.58 -14.99
N LYS A 82 6.43 4.77 -15.26
CA LYS A 82 7.16 6.04 -15.03
C LYS A 82 7.28 6.42 -13.56
N VAL A 83 6.34 5.95 -12.73
CA VAL A 83 6.31 6.25 -11.29
C VAL A 83 7.17 5.26 -10.50
N ILE A 84 7.12 3.98 -10.89
CA ILE A 84 7.74 2.87 -10.15
C ILE A 84 9.22 2.71 -10.49
N GLY A 85 9.72 3.32 -11.58
CA GLY A 85 11.10 3.19 -12.05
C GLY A 85 12.16 3.48 -10.96
N ASP A 86 13.15 4.34 -11.25
CA ASP A 86 14.31 4.59 -10.38
C ASP A 86 14.02 5.45 -9.13
N SER A 87 12.75 5.73 -8.82
CA SER A 87 12.37 6.65 -7.75
C SER A 87 11.34 6.03 -6.80
N PHE A 88 11.31 6.55 -5.59
CA PHE A 88 10.34 6.14 -4.59
C PHE A 88 8.98 6.74 -4.90
N GLY A 89 8.00 5.90 -5.22
CA GLY A 89 6.62 6.30 -5.50
C GLY A 89 5.67 5.89 -4.38
N LEU A 90 4.85 6.83 -3.91
CA LEU A 90 3.74 6.57 -2.98
C LEU A 90 2.45 6.56 -3.79
N ILE A 91 1.75 5.45 -3.75
CA ILE A 91 0.45 5.26 -4.41
C ILE A 91 -0.54 4.76 -3.35
N PRO A 92 -1.43 5.60 -2.84
CA PRO A 92 -2.44 5.18 -1.88
C PRO A 92 -3.51 4.32 -2.56
N PRO A 93 -4.19 3.41 -1.84
CA PRO A 93 -5.29 2.61 -2.38
C PRO A 93 -6.60 3.42 -2.48
N LEU A 94 -6.48 4.65 -2.99
CA LEU A 94 -7.54 5.66 -3.10
C LEU A 94 -7.59 6.20 -4.52
N SER A 95 -8.79 6.48 -5.01
CA SER A 95 -8.96 7.35 -6.17
C SER A 95 -9.28 8.78 -5.74
N PHE A 96 -8.99 9.73 -6.63
CA PHE A 96 -9.16 11.17 -6.39
C PHE A 96 -9.82 11.83 -7.58
N TYR A 97 -10.68 12.80 -7.34
CA TYR A 97 -11.12 13.72 -8.38
C TYR A 97 -9.98 14.69 -8.74
N GLY A 98 -9.90 15.05 -10.02
CA GLY A 98 -8.91 15.99 -10.49
C GLY A 98 -7.47 15.45 -10.51
N LYS A 99 -6.50 16.33 -10.19
CA LYS A 99 -5.07 16.06 -10.42
C LYS A 99 -4.21 16.16 -9.15
N THR A 100 -4.83 16.33 -7.99
CA THR A 100 -4.14 16.57 -6.73
C THR A 100 -4.54 15.58 -5.66
N HIS A 101 -3.55 15.14 -4.89
CA HIS A 101 -3.71 14.26 -3.75
C HIS A 101 -4.05 15.10 -2.51
N THR A 102 -5.31 15.51 -2.39
CA THR A 102 -5.83 16.21 -1.22
C THR A 102 -7.04 15.47 -0.64
N LYS A 103 -7.36 15.73 0.61
CA LYS A 103 -8.49 15.08 1.29
C LYS A 103 -9.82 15.42 0.62
N GLU A 104 -9.96 16.65 0.18
CA GLU A 104 -11.17 17.17 -0.47
C GLU A 104 -11.43 16.49 -1.81
N ASN A 105 -10.36 16.02 -2.46
CA ASN A 105 -10.44 15.35 -3.75
C ASN A 105 -10.53 13.83 -3.62
N ALA A 106 -10.42 13.26 -2.42
CA ALA A 106 -10.54 11.82 -2.21
C ALA A 106 -11.93 11.35 -2.64
N HIS A 107 -11.97 10.33 -3.53
CA HIS A 107 -13.20 9.84 -4.14
C HIS A 107 -13.62 8.49 -3.57
N GLN A 108 -12.80 7.46 -3.77
CA GLN A 108 -13.12 6.10 -3.32
C GLN A 108 -11.91 5.44 -2.67
N LEU A 109 -12.16 4.66 -1.60
CA LEU A 109 -11.20 3.78 -0.96
C LEU A 109 -11.39 2.35 -1.48
N PHE A 110 -10.34 1.73 -1.99
CA PHE A 110 -10.35 0.38 -2.56
C PHE A 110 -9.76 -0.68 -1.63
N ALA A 111 -8.83 -0.29 -0.76
CA ALA A 111 -8.23 -1.18 0.21
C ALA A 111 -7.86 -0.44 1.50
N MET A 112 -7.87 -1.14 2.61
CA MET A 112 -7.21 -0.67 3.84
C MET A 112 -5.74 -1.05 3.76
N ALA A 113 -4.85 -0.08 3.95
CA ALA A 113 -3.42 -0.29 4.00
C ALA A 113 -2.89 0.00 5.42
N ILE A 114 -2.07 -0.90 5.93
CA ILE A 114 -1.36 -0.75 7.19
C ILE A 114 0.13 -0.77 6.90
N ASP A 115 0.84 0.26 7.32
CA ASP A 115 2.29 0.34 7.25
C ASP A 115 2.89 -0.10 8.59
N ILE A 116 3.81 -1.05 8.55
CA ILE A 116 4.51 -1.55 9.72
C ILE A 116 6.00 -1.36 9.50
N ASP A 117 6.57 -0.40 10.19
CA ASP A 117 7.98 -0.09 10.11
C ASP A 117 8.86 -1.10 10.87
N TYR A 118 10.12 -1.16 10.45
CA TYR A 118 11.20 -1.92 11.11
C TYR A 118 10.95 -3.43 11.23
N VAL A 119 10.26 -4.03 10.28
CA VAL A 119 10.01 -5.48 10.22
C VAL A 119 11.24 -6.20 9.71
N GLY A 120 11.96 -6.89 10.61
CA GLY A 120 13.06 -7.79 10.25
C GLY A 120 12.55 -9.17 9.83
N LEU A 121 13.47 -10.06 9.40
CA LEU A 121 13.11 -11.42 8.94
C LEU A 121 12.39 -12.24 10.03
N GLN A 122 12.85 -12.17 11.28
CA GLN A 122 12.23 -12.95 12.36
C GLN A 122 10.81 -12.46 12.66
N GLN A 123 10.60 -11.15 12.64
CA GLN A 123 9.27 -10.56 12.83
C GLN A 123 8.34 -10.93 11.67
N LEU A 124 8.83 -10.83 10.42
CA LEU A 124 8.06 -11.27 9.25
C LEU A 124 7.69 -12.75 9.35
N LYS A 125 8.63 -13.62 9.74
CA LYS A 125 8.37 -15.05 9.95
C LYS A 125 7.26 -15.29 10.98
N ASN A 126 7.27 -14.54 12.09
CA ASN A 126 6.23 -14.62 13.11
C ASN A 126 4.87 -14.15 12.58
N MET A 127 4.84 -13.03 11.84
CA MET A 127 3.62 -12.53 11.20
C MET A 127 3.02 -13.56 10.23
N LEU A 128 3.83 -14.11 9.33
CA LEU A 128 3.39 -15.12 8.38
C LEU A 128 2.85 -16.38 9.06
N LYS A 129 3.44 -16.77 10.21
CA LYS A 129 2.92 -17.86 11.03
C LYS A 129 1.55 -17.52 11.64
N GLN A 130 1.37 -16.31 12.16
CA GLN A 130 0.10 -15.86 12.73
C GLN A 130 -1.01 -15.80 11.68
N PHE A 131 -0.70 -15.35 10.46
CA PHE A 131 -1.63 -15.38 9.32
C PHE A 131 -2.02 -16.82 8.97
N GLY A 132 -1.04 -17.71 8.84
CA GLY A 132 -1.30 -19.12 8.51
C GLY A 132 -2.09 -19.89 9.55
N ASN A 133 -2.01 -19.51 10.81
CA ASN A 133 -2.75 -20.15 11.92
C ASN A 133 -4.10 -19.47 12.21
N GLY A 134 -4.48 -18.43 11.45
CA GLY A 134 -5.72 -17.70 11.66
C GLY A 134 -5.76 -16.85 12.94
N VAL A 135 -4.63 -16.67 13.62
CA VAL A 135 -4.52 -15.81 14.82
C VAL A 135 -4.68 -14.35 14.43
N GLN A 136 -4.12 -13.98 13.28
CA GLN A 136 -4.24 -12.65 12.69
C GLN A 136 -4.95 -12.74 11.34
N LEU A 137 -5.73 -11.72 11.02
CA LEU A 137 -6.35 -11.62 9.70
C LEU A 137 -5.26 -11.54 8.62
N CYS A 138 -5.29 -12.51 7.71
CA CYS A 138 -4.35 -12.55 6.59
C CYS A 138 -4.64 -11.40 5.62
N PRO A 139 -3.68 -10.55 5.27
CA PRO A 139 -3.86 -9.52 4.27
C PRO A 139 -4.01 -10.14 2.87
N THR A 140 -4.69 -9.41 1.97
CA THR A 140 -4.77 -9.82 0.56
C THR A 140 -3.40 -9.72 -0.10
N PHE A 141 -2.65 -8.65 0.22
CA PHE A 141 -1.28 -8.46 -0.29
C PHE A 141 -0.32 -8.03 0.81
N LEU A 142 0.92 -8.47 0.65
CA LEU A 142 2.09 -8.05 1.43
C LEU A 142 3.07 -7.33 0.50
N VAL A 143 3.46 -6.13 0.86
CA VAL A 143 4.47 -5.38 0.12
C VAL A 143 5.67 -5.14 1.03
N SER A 144 6.85 -5.60 0.59
CA SER A 144 8.08 -5.26 1.29
C SER A 144 8.46 -3.81 0.99
N SER A 145 8.46 -2.95 1.99
CA SER A 145 8.88 -1.54 1.87
C SER A 145 10.38 -1.33 2.15
N GLY A 146 11.15 -2.43 2.19
CA GLY A 146 12.57 -2.41 2.56
C GLY A 146 12.75 -2.45 4.08
N LYS A 147 12.54 -1.38 4.81
CA LYS A 147 12.62 -1.36 6.28
C LYS A 147 11.44 -2.06 6.95
N GLY A 148 10.27 -2.01 6.34
CA GLY A 148 9.03 -2.54 6.87
C GLY A 148 8.27 -3.45 5.93
N VAL A 149 6.99 -3.56 6.15
CA VAL A 149 6.01 -4.20 5.28
C VAL A 149 4.72 -3.41 5.28
N HIS A 150 4.08 -3.34 4.11
CA HIS A 150 2.71 -2.82 4.01
C HIS A 150 1.76 -3.99 3.83
N LEU A 151 0.67 -3.97 4.58
CA LEU A 151 -0.39 -4.95 4.51
C LEU A 151 -1.60 -4.33 3.83
N TYR A 152 -2.08 -4.95 2.76
CA TYR A 152 -3.27 -4.48 2.04
C TYR A 152 -4.42 -5.45 2.23
N TYR A 153 -5.56 -4.92 2.66
CA TYR A 153 -6.82 -5.64 2.79
C TYR A 153 -7.79 -5.06 1.77
N LEU A 154 -8.04 -5.78 0.69
CA LEU A 154 -8.97 -5.34 -0.34
C LEU A 154 -10.39 -5.27 0.23
N LEU A 155 -11.10 -4.22 -0.11
CA LEU A 155 -12.52 -4.11 0.18
C LEU A 155 -13.31 -4.88 -0.89
N LYS A 156 -14.40 -5.52 -0.48
CA LYS A 156 -15.28 -6.22 -1.41
C LYS A 156 -15.87 -5.27 -2.45
N GLU A 157 -16.20 -4.06 -1.99
CA GLU A 157 -16.65 -2.96 -2.82
C GLU A 157 -15.94 -1.67 -2.38
N PRO A 158 -15.57 -0.78 -3.30
CA PRO A 158 -14.97 0.49 -2.96
C PRO A 158 -15.92 1.32 -2.09
N VAL A 159 -15.36 2.00 -1.11
CA VAL A 159 -16.12 2.91 -0.23
C VAL A 159 -15.99 4.33 -0.75
N GLU A 160 -17.10 4.95 -1.08
CA GLU A 160 -17.14 6.35 -1.50
C GLU A 160 -16.81 7.28 -0.33
N LEU A 161 -15.99 8.27 -0.60
CA LEU A 161 -15.49 9.25 0.37
C LEU A 161 -16.18 10.58 0.15
N TYR A 162 -17.22 10.85 0.95
CA TYR A 162 -17.82 12.19 1.01
C TYR A 162 -17.18 13.01 2.15
N ALA A 163 -17.28 14.31 2.09
CA ALA A 163 -16.68 15.24 3.05
C ALA A 163 -16.89 14.88 4.55
N ASN A 164 -17.99 14.18 4.88
CA ASN A 164 -18.28 13.75 6.24
C ASN A 164 -17.80 12.33 6.59
N ARG A 165 -17.27 11.56 5.62
CA ARG A 165 -16.82 10.18 5.84
C ARG A 165 -15.39 10.04 6.32
N GLU A 166 -14.60 11.10 6.31
CA GLU A 166 -13.21 11.05 6.80
C GLU A 166 -13.16 10.57 8.26
N LYS A 167 -14.04 11.11 9.12
CA LYS A 167 -14.14 10.69 10.52
C LYS A 167 -14.55 9.22 10.66
N LEU A 168 -15.50 8.79 9.82
CA LEU A 168 -15.93 7.39 9.80
C LEU A 168 -14.79 6.45 9.37
N LEU A 169 -14.03 6.83 8.34
CA LEU A 169 -12.89 6.04 7.88
C LEU A 169 -11.77 5.96 8.90
N SER A 170 -11.46 7.08 9.58
CA SER A 170 -10.49 7.07 10.68
C SER A 170 -10.95 6.14 11.80
N ALA A 171 -12.21 6.22 12.21
CA ALA A 171 -12.78 5.35 13.23
C ALA A 171 -12.78 3.86 12.80
N LEU A 172 -13.11 3.57 11.54
CA LEU A 172 -13.06 2.21 11.00
C LEU A 172 -11.62 1.67 10.95
N LYS A 173 -10.65 2.49 10.56
CA LYS A 173 -9.24 2.13 10.55
C LYS A 173 -8.74 1.84 11.97
N GLU A 174 -9.05 2.71 12.93
CA GLU A 174 -8.70 2.53 14.33
C GLU A 174 -9.34 1.27 14.92
N ASP A 175 -10.62 1.02 14.65
CA ASP A 175 -11.32 -0.18 15.10
C ASP A 175 -10.72 -1.44 14.48
N PHE A 176 -10.39 -1.42 13.18
CA PHE A 176 -9.72 -2.51 12.49
C PHE A 176 -8.35 -2.80 13.12
N ILE A 177 -7.52 -1.78 13.35
CA ILE A 177 -6.22 -1.91 14.00
C ILE A 177 -6.40 -2.46 15.41
N ARG A 178 -7.33 -1.92 16.20
CA ARG A 178 -7.59 -2.36 17.56
C ARG A 178 -8.01 -3.83 17.63
N ARG A 179 -8.89 -4.29 16.76
CA ARG A 179 -9.38 -5.68 16.76
C ARG A 179 -8.32 -6.69 16.31
N HIS A 180 -7.51 -6.31 15.36
CA HIS A 180 -6.61 -7.25 14.69
C HIS A 180 -5.15 -7.10 15.08
N TRP A 181 -4.73 -5.95 15.71
CA TRP A 181 -3.33 -5.63 15.91
C TRP A 181 -2.94 -5.19 17.33
N ASN A 182 -3.90 -5.01 18.26
CA ASN A 182 -3.61 -4.40 19.55
C ASN A 182 -3.02 -5.32 20.62
N ASP A 183 -3.28 -6.62 20.62
CA ASP A 183 -3.01 -7.43 21.83
C ASP A 183 -1.99 -8.56 21.66
N THR A 184 -1.54 -8.89 20.47
CA THR A 184 -0.77 -10.11 20.24
C THR A 184 0.54 -9.96 19.50
N SER A 185 0.85 -8.81 18.95
CA SER A 185 2.09 -8.59 18.23
C SER A 185 2.96 -7.54 18.93
N SER A 186 4.24 -7.84 19.08
CA SER A 186 5.26 -6.87 19.44
C SER A 186 5.46 -5.77 18.36
N ILE A 187 4.63 -5.77 17.34
CA ILE A 187 4.66 -4.89 16.18
C ILE A 187 3.40 -4.03 16.22
N ARG A 188 3.55 -2.75 16.48
CA ARG A 188 2.45 -1.77 16.37
C ARG A 188 2.50 -1.14 14.99
N PRO A 189 1.37 -1.04 14.26
CA PRO A 189 1.30 -0.23 13.06
C PRO A 189 1.50 1.24 13.44
N ASP A 190 2.35 1.95 12.71
CA ASP A 190 2.46 3.40 12.86
C ASP A 190 1.20 4.07 12.30
N ASN A 191 0.71 5.08 13.03
CA ASN A 191 -0.49 5.85 12.70
C ASN A 191 -0.28 6.79 11.51
#